data_d01f1ec235f262ecefca90e859532d56
#
_entry.id   d01f1ec235f262ecefca90e859532d56
#
_cell.length_a   1.000
_cell.length_b   1.000
_cell.length_c   1.000
_cell.angle_alpha   90.00
_cell.angle_beta   90.00
_cell.angle_gamma   90.00
#
_symmetry.space_group_name_H-M   'P 1'
#
loop_
_entity.id
_entity.type
_entity.pdbx_description
1 polymer ?
#
loop_
_entity_poly.entity_id
_entity_poly.type
_entity_poly.pdbx_seq_one_letter_code
_entity_poly.pdbx_strand_id
1 'polypeptide(L)'
;EQTSAAPAPSGDSKPADDSKPADNAGSPSAIPSSPKEVTAKYNEVINNLKKAQNVTVHKVNAVNIECTDCSVSLAKPAVNKALQSFITGSDETIQFANGQGQNSKGETKTVNDFIYPCGRDAALTENDVASATAAAEGDGYKMTIQIKSEQSSFDGTNTTKPTSHLTAMDPLDLASISIPGGSITNAEMTYTGALCEATVDGSGNLTKLHINLPLEGTGTGKIAAFSLTVGLKGNMDDVFEMTY
;
A
#
# COMPACT_ATOMS: atom_id res chain seq x y z
N GLU A 1 14.34 -48.21 -78.22
CA GLU A 1 15.63 -47.57 -77.90
C GLU A 1 15.44 -46.60 -76.76
N GLN A 2 15.97 -47.08 -75.65
CA GLN A 2 17.01 -46.43 -74.88
C GLN A 2 16.56 -45.29 -74.00
N THR A 3 16.91 -45.17 -72.77
CA THR A 3 17.80 -45.85 -71.81
C THR A 3 17.42 -45.35 -70.42
N SER A 4 17.47 -46.32 -69.52
CA SER A 4 17.39 -46.15 -68.09
C SER A 4 18.42 -45.15 -67.52
N ALA A 5 18.08 -44.38 -66.58
CA ALA A 5 18.98 -43.81 -65.56
C ALA A 5 18.34 -43.87 -64.17
N ALA A 6 19.02 -44.53 -63.28
CA ALA A 6 18.60 -44.80 -61.90
C ALA A 6 18.65 -43.54 -61.00
N PRO A 7 17.85 -43.45 -59.91
CA PRO A 7 17.93 -42.39 -58.93
C PRO A 7 19.02 -42.70 -57.89
N ALA A 8 19.69 -41.61 -57.44
CA ALA A 8 20.64 -41.60 -56.35
C ALA A 8 19.95 -41.61 -54.96
N PRO A 9 20.61 -42.12 -53.93
CA PRO A 9 19.99 -42.28 -52.61
C PRO A 9 19.86 -40.99 -51.85
N SER A 10 18.67 -40.79 -51.23
CA SER A 10 18.33 -39.74 -50.28
C SER A 10 19.09 -39.91 -48.96
N GLY A 11 19.85 -38.90 -48.60
CA GLY A 11 20.49 -38.81 -47.30
C GLY A 11 19.51 -38.50 -46.20
N ASP A 12 19.52 -39.30 -45.17
CA ASP A 12 18.85 -39.12 -43.89
C ASP A 12 19.43 -37.91 -43.19
N SER A 13 18.63 -36.86 -43.04
CA SER A 13 18.91 -35.74 -42.13
C SER A 13 18.12 -35.96 -40.85
N LYS A 14 18.83 -36.36 -39.81
CA LYS A 14 18.39 -36.42 -38.41
C LYS A 14 17.98 -35.04 -37.94
N PRO A 15 16.78 -34.84 -37.32
CA PRO A 15 16.45 -33.60 -36.65
C PRO A 15 17.30 -33.48 -35.38
N ALA A 16 18.03 -32.38 -35.25
CA ALA A 16 18.65 -32.01 -34.00
C ALA A 16 17.53 -31.45 -33.08
N ASP A 17 17.23 -32.23 -32.05
CA ASP A 17 16.44 -31.77 -30.90
C ASP A 17 17.39 -31.05 -29.96
N ASP A 18 17.43 -29.70 -30.05
CA ASP A 18 18.12 -28.80 -29.14
C ASP A 18 17.11 -27.79 -28.61
N SER A 19 16.05 -28.26 -27.94
CA SER A 19 15.28 -27.46 -27.05
C SER A 19 15.88 -27.51 -25.62
N LYS A 20 17.03 -26.82 -25.46
CA LYS A 20 17.48 -26.37 -24.15
C LYS A 20 16.48 -25.34 -23.64
N PRO A 21 15.88 -25.54 -22.44
CA PRO A 21 15.11 -24.46 -21.82
C PRO A 21 16.03 -23.25 -21.65
N ALA A 22 15.67 -22.14 -22.23
CA ALA A 22 16.31 -20.87 -21.93
C ALA A 22 16.09 -20.62 -20.45
N ASP A 23 17.15 -20.70 -19.66
CA ASP A 23 17.22 -20.12 -18.34
C ASP A 23 16.88 -18.63 -18.53
N ASN A 24 15.66 -18.27 -18.14
CA ASN A 24 15.21 -16.91 -18.10
C ASN A 24 15.84 -16.28 -16.83
N ALA A 25 17.17 -16.13 -16.84
CA ALA A 25 17.85 -15.26 -15.91
C ALA A 25 17.34 -13.85 -16.25
N GLY A 26 16.36 -13.39 -15.48
CA GLY A 26 15.74 -12.10 -15.66
C GLY A 26 16.81 -11.02 -15.77
N SER A 27 16.82 -10.30 -16.87
CA SER A 27 17.58 -9.06 -16.95
C SER A 27 17.19 -8.18 -15.77
N PRO A 28 18.15 -7.55 -15.07
CA PRO A 28 17.82 -6.67 -13.96
C PRO A 28 16.72 -5.70 -14.41
N SER A 29 15.63 -5.64 -13.63
CA SER A 29 14.49 -4.78 -13.95
C SER A 29 14.99 -3.36 -14.14
N ALA A 30 14.80 -2.78 -15.33
CA ALA A 30 15.22 -1.42 -15.60
C ALA A 30 14.58 -0.47 -14.57
N ILE A 31 15.40 0.40 -13.99
CA ILE A 31 14.93 1.40 -13.01
C ILE A 31 13.98 2.35 -13.74
N PRO A 32 12.73 2.54 -13.28
CA PRO A 32 11.79 3.45 -13.90
C PRO A 32 12.29 4.89 -13.81
N SER A 33 12.14 5.68 -14.88
CA SER A 33 12.82 6.99 -15.05
C SER A 33 11.86 8.17 -15.06
N SER A 34 10.58 7.95 -15.27
CA SER A 34 9.55 9.00 -15.29
C SER A 34 8.49 8.77 -14.21
N PRO A 35 7.78 9.80 -13.73
CA PRO A 35 6.69 9.65 -12.77
C PRO A 35 5.64 8.62 -13.20
N LYS A 36 5.31 8.58 -14.49
CA LYS A 36 4.38 7.60 -15.06
C LYS A 36 4.91 6.16 -14.94
N GLU A 37 6.19 5.95 -15.26
CA GLU A 37 6.81 4.62 -15.13
C GLU A 37 6.93 4.21 -13.67
N VAL A 38 7.29 5.14 -12.77
CA VAL A 38 7.41 4.87 -11.33
C VAL A 38 6.07 4.48 -10.73
N THR A 39 4.98 5.22 -11.02
CA THR A 39 3.64 4.87 -10.52
C THR A 39 3.13 3.55 -11.09
N ALA A 40 3.38 3.29 -12.38
CA ALA A 40 3.01 2.01 -12.99
C ALA A 40 3.77 0.83 -12.33
N LYS A 41 5.08 1.00 -12.10
CA LYS A 41 5.91 -0.03 -11.47
C LYS A 41 5.56 -0.23 -9.99
N TYR A 42 5.25 0.83 -9.26
CA TYR A 42 4.74 0.76 -7.90
C TYR A 42 3.48 -0.09 -7.82
N ASN A 43 2.49 0.19 -8.68
CA ASN A 43 1.26 -0.60 -8.74
C ASN A 43 1.56 -2.06 -9.10
N GLU A 44 2.43 -2.30 -10.06
CA GLU A 44 2.80 -3.65 -10.50
C GLU A 44 3.37 -4.49 -9.35
N VAL A 45 4.38 -3.97 -8.62
CA VAL A 45 5.05 -4.75 -7.57
C VAL A 45 4.13 -5.01 -6.38
N ILE A 46 3.27 -4.05 -6.01
CA ILE A 46 2.27 -4.24 -4.95
C ILE A 46 1.21 -5.26 -5.37
N ASN A 47 0.67 -5.15 -6.58
CA ASN A 47 -0.35 -6.05 -7.07
C ASN A 47 0.20 -7.47 -7.32
N ASN A 48 1.49 -7.61 -7.63
CA ASN A 48 2.17 -8.90 -7.70
C ASN A 48 2.34 -9.51 -6.31
N LEU A 49 2.78 -8.73 -5.31
CA LEU A 49 2.85 -9.18 -3.92
C LEU A 49 1.49 -9.69 -3.42
N LYS A 50 0.39 -9.00 -3.72
CA LYS A 50 -0.97 -9.40 -3.31
C LYS A 50 -1.41 -10.75 -3.87
N LYS A 51 -0.79 -11.21 -4.96
CA LYS A 51 -1.01 -12.52 -5.59
C LYS A 51 -0.02 -13.58 -5.13
N ALA A 52 0.94 -13.22 -4.28
CA ALA A 52 1.95 -14.16 -3.79
C ALA A 52 1.29 -15.30 -3.01
N GLN A 53 1.72 -16.52 -3.29
CA GLN A 53 1.20 -17.71 -2.61
C GLN A 53 1.96 -18.01 -1.32
N ASN A 54 3.26 -17.71 -1.30
CA ASN A 54 4.13 -17.96 -0.16
C ASN A 54 4.98 -16.71 0.07
N VAL A 55 4.74 -16.03 1.18
CA VAL A 55 5.50 -14.85 1.61
C VAL A 55 5.28 -14.63 3.11
N THR A 56 6.30 -14.19 3.81
CA THR A 56 6.16 -13.70 5.18
C THR A 56 6.14 -12.18 5.13
N VAL A 57 5.13 -11.57 5.76
CA VAL A 57 4.99 -10.12 5.85
C VAL A 57 5.02 -9.72 7.31
N HIS A 58 5.95 -8.86 7.68
CA HIS A 58 6.00 -8.16 8.96
C HIS A 58 5.48 -6.75 8.75
N LYS A 59 4.44 -6.36 9.47
CA LYS A 59 3.82 -5.04 9.43
C LYS A 59 3.96 -4.36 10.77
N VAL A 60 4.54 -3.17 10.78
CA VAL A 60 4.52 -2.25 11.92
C VAL A 60 3.69 -1.04 11.53
N ASN A 61 2.66 -0.76 12.31
CA ASN A 61 1.84 0.44 12.18
C ASN A 61 2.04 1.29 13.42
N ALA A 62 2.42 2.55 13.25
CA ALA A 62 2.48 3.55 14.29
C ALA A 62 1.53 4.70 13.94
N VAL A 63 0.65 5.04 14.88
CA VAL A 63 -0.28 6.16 14.69
C VAL A 63 -0.04 7.17 15.80
N ASN A 64 0.27 8.41 15.41
CA ASN A 64 0.53 9.51 16.32
C ASN A 64 -0.41 10.66 15.96
N ILE A 65 -1.54 10.76 16.63
CA ILE A 65 -2.51 11.83 16.46
C ILE A 65 -2.75 12.50 17.80
N GLU A 66 -2.70 13.82 17.83
CA GLU A 66 -2.93 14.62 19.02
C GLU A 66 -4.02 15.67 18.80
N CYS A 67 -4.69 16.02 19.86
CA CYS A 67 -5.60 17.17 19.90
C CYS A 67 -4.79 18.45 20.03
N THR A 68 -4.74 19.26 18.98
CA THR A 68 -4.04 20.55 18.96
C THR A 68 -4.87 21.64 19.62
N ASP A 69 -6.19 21.61 19.40
CA ASP A 69 -7.14 22.57 19.96
C ASP A 69 -8.43 21.87 20.43
N CYS A 70 -9.10 22.47 21.38
CA CYS A 70 -10.35 21.97 21.93
C CYS A 70 -11.22 23.15 22.40
N SER A 71 -12.47 23.24 21.91
CA SER A 71 -13.41 24.30 22.26
C SER A 71 -13.72 24.36 23.76
N VAL A 72 -13.50 23.27 24.47
CA VAL A 72 -13.54 23.17 25.92
C VAL A 72 -12.15 22.76 26.41
N SER A 73 -11.31 23.71 26.79
CA SER A 73 -9.89 23.47 27.10
C SER A 73 -9.68 22.44 28.22
N LEU A 74 -10.58 22.37 29.20
CA LEU A 74 -10.53 21.33 30.25
C LEU A 74 -10.77 19.91 29.73
N ALA A 75 -11.39 19.76 28.54
CA ALA A 75 -11.63 18.46 27.93
C ALA A 75 -10.43 17.97 27.13
N LYS A 76 -9.47 18.80 26.74
CA LYS A 76 -8.32 18.45 25.90
C LYS A 76 -7.52 17.22 26.43
N PRO A 77 -7.18 17.10 27.72
CA PRO A 77 -6.51 15.91 28.23
C PRO A 77 -7.35 14.63 28.09
N ALA A 78 -8.67 14.72 28.28
CA ALA A 78 -9.58 13.60 28.13
C ALA A 78 -9.72 13.19 26.66
N VAL A 79 -9.77 14.15 25.73
CA VAL A 79 -9.76 13.91 24.29
C VAL A 79 -8.46 13.20 23.87
N ASN A 80 -7.29 13.69 24.30
CA ASN A 80 -6.01 13.04 24.00
C ASN A 80 -5.96 11.61 24.55
N LYS A 81 -6.44 11.39 25.77
CA LYS A 81 -6.50 10.04 26.34
C LYS A 81 -7.46 9.12 25.54
N ALA A 82 -8.59 9.65 25.10
CA ALA A 82 -9.50 8.91 24.24
C ALA A 82 -8.83 8.57 22.89
N LEU A 83 -8.23 9.56 22.22
CA LEU A 83 -7.48 9.32 20.98
C LEU A 83 -6.45 8.20 21.16
N GLN A 84 -5.63 8.23 22.21
CA GLN A 84 -4.63 7.19 22.50
C GLN A 84 -5.25 5.79 22.68
N SER A 85 -6.50 5.68 23.13
CA SER A 85 -7.17 4.39 23.30
C SER A 85 -7.72 3.80 21.98
N PHE A 86 -7.96 4.65 20.98
CA PHE A 86 -8.44 4.23 19.65
C PHE A 86 -7.30 4.03 18.65
N ILE A 87 -6.20 4.76 18.84
CA ILE A 87 -5.08 4.85 17.94
C ILE A 87 -3.96 3.99 18.52
N THR A 88 -4.16 2.68 18.52
CA THR A 88 -3.11 1.73 18.92
C THR A 88 -2.35 1.32 17.68
N GLY A 89 -1.04 1.55 17.69
CA GLY A 89 -0.14 0.92 16.73
C GLY A 89 -0.23 -0.60 16.80
N SER A 90 0.20 -1.26 15.76
CA SER A 90 0.29 -2.72 15.69
C SER A 90 1.66 -3.14 15.21
N ASP A 91 2.10 -4.28 15.71
CA ASP A 91 3.30 -4.99 15.26
C ASP A 91 2.86 -6.43 15.02
N GLU A 92 2.85 -6.86 13.77
CA GLU A 92 2.27 -8.14 13.40
C GLU A 92 3.05 -8.78 12.27
N THR A 93 3.31 -10.09 12.42
CA THR A 93 3.93 -10.90 11.37
C THR A 93 2.96 -11.99 10.94
N ILE A 94 2.66 -12.08 9.64
CA ILE A 94 1.87 -13.16 9.06
C ILE A 94 2.71 -13.92 8.06
N GLN A 95 2.77 -15.23 8.22
CA GLN A 95 3.30 -16.16 7.22
C GLN A 95 2.14 -16.64 6.35
N PHE A 96 2.19 -16.29 5.08
CA PHE A 96 1.21 -16.74 4.09
C PHE A 96 1.72 -18.01 3.39
N ALA A 97 0.86 -19.02 3.34
CA ALA A 97 1.06 -20.25 2.59
C ALA A 97 -0.19 -20.51 1.74
N ASN A 98 0.00 -20.78 0.45
CA ASN A 98 -1.10 -20.86 -0.53
C ASN A 98 -2.01 -19.60 -0.52
N GLY A 99 -1.41 -18.43 -0.36
CA GLY A 99 -2.08 -17.13 -0.35
C GLY A 99 -2.89 -16.80 0.91
N GLN A 100 -2.83 -17.63 1.95
CA GLN A 100 -3.55 -17.45 3.21
C GLN A 100 -2.63 -17.53 4.42
N GLY A 101 -2.92 -16.74 5.45
CA GLY A 101 -2.22 -16.76 6.74
C GLY A 101 -3.18 -16.43 7.88
N GLN A 102 -2.72 -16.58 9.11
CA GLN A 102 -3.51 -16.20 10.29
C GLN A 102 -2.85 -15.02 11.00
N ASN A 103 -3.66 -14.05 11.37
CA ASN A 103 -3.23 -12.94 12.20
C ASN A 103 -3.12 -13.37 13.68
N SER A 104 -2.59 -12.48 14.53
CA SER A 104 -2.43 -12.72 15.97
C SER A 104 -3.72 -13.03 16.73
N LYS A 105 -4.88 -12.70 16.14
CA LYS A 105 -6.22 -13.02 16.68
C LYS A 105 -6.79 -14.34 16.17
N GLY A 106 -6.04 -15.07 15.31
CA GLY A 106 -6.49 -16.31 14.69
C GLY A 106 -7.44 -16.12 13.50
N GLU A 107 -7.59 -14.90 12.99
CA GLU A 107 -8.40 -14.63 11.80
C GLU A 107 -7.60 -14.95 10.54
N THR A 108 -8.21 -15.66 9.61
CA THR A 108 -7.61 -15.93 8.29
C THR A 108 -7.60 -14.65 7.46
N LYS A 109 -6.44 -14.34 6.91
CA LYS A 109 -6.19 -13.19 6.00
C LYS A 109 -5.58 -13.69 4.71
N THR A 110 -5.85 -13.00 3.62
CA THR A 110 -5.07 -13.11 2.39
C THR A 110 -4.01 -12.02 2.36
N VAL A 111 -3.00 -12.16 1.49
CA VAL A 111 -2.01 -11.09 1.28
C VAL A 111 -2.70 -9.80 0.84
N ASN A 112 -3.74 -9.90 0.00
CA ASN A 112 -4.53 -8.76 -0.46
C ASN A 112 -5.28 -8.03 0.67
N ASP A 113 -5.70 -8.74 1.72
CA ASP A 113 -6.37 -8.12 2.87
C ASP A 113 -5.40 -7.47 3.86
N PHE A 114 -4.10 -7.77 3.73
CA PHE A 114 -3.08 -7.32 4.68
C PHE A 114 -2.19 -6.21 4.13
N ILE A 115 -1.95 -6.21 2.82
CA ILE A 115 -1.12 -5.20 2.13
C ILE A 115 -2.01 -4.07 1.60
N TYR A 116 -1.57 -2.83 1.80
CA TYR A 116 -2.25 -1.64 1.29
C TYR A 116 -2.25 -1.54 -0.25
N PRO A 117 -3.29 -0.97 -0.84
CA PRO A 117 -4.62 -0.72 -0.28
C PRO A 117 -5.37 -2.04 -0.06
N CYS A 118 -5.83 -2.31 1.18
CA CYS A 118 -6.43 -3.60 1.55
C CYS A 118 -7.68 -3.92 0.73
N GLY A 119 -7.78 -5.16 0.22
CA GLY A 119 -8.90 -5.63 -0.57
C GLY A 119 -9.07 -4.98 -1.95
N ARG A 120 -8.13 -4.16 -2.39
CA ARG A 120 -8.16 -3.43 -3.67
C ARG A 120 -6.80 -3.52 -4.36
N ASP A 121 -6.76 -3.36 -5.68
CA ASP A 121 -5.51 -3.19 -6.41
C ASP A 121 -4.94 -1.78 -6.19
N ALA A 122 -3.61 -1.68 -6.12
CA ALA A 122 -2.92 -0.41 -6.21
C ALA A 122 -3.10 0.17 -7.63
N ALA A 123 -3.46 1.45 -7.72
CA ALA A 123 -3.89 2.09 -8.98
C ALA A 123 -3.45 3.56 -9.09
N LEU A 124 -2.31 3.93 -8.50
CA LEU A 124 -1.74 5.28 -8.61
C LEU A 124 -1.46 5.65 -10.07
N THR A 125 -1.74 6.89 -10.41
CA THR A 125 -1.41 7.49 -11.70
C THR A 125 -0.49 8.69 -11.50
N GLU A 126 0.13 9.19 -12.59
CA GLU A 126 0.91 10.42 -12.56
C GLU A 126 0.10 11.65 -12.12
N ASN A 127 -1.24 11.60 -12.25
CA ASN A 127 -2.12 12.69 -11.83
C ASN A 127 -2.34 12.73 -10.31
N ASP A 128 -2.12 11.62 -9.62
CA ASP A 128 -2.33 11.48 -8.17
C ASP A 128 -1.12 11.95 -7.36
N VAL A 129 0.03 12.09 -8.01
CA VAL A 129 1.30 12.35 -7.34
C VAL A 129 1.81 13.76 -7.55
N ALA A 130 2.44 14.33 -6.52
CA ALA A 130 3.21 15.56 -6.59
C ALA A 130 4.61 15.29 -7.16
N SER A 131 5.19 14.14 -6.83
CA SER A 131 6.45 13.64 -7.38
C SER A 131 6.52 12.13 -7.30
N ALA A 132 7.26 11.53 -8.23
CA ALA A 132 7.57 10.10 -8.21
C ALA A 132 8.96 9.91 -8.85
N THR A 133 9.87 9.27 -8.12
CA THR A 133 11.25 9.02 -8.53
C THR A 133 11.65 7.60 -8.18
N ALA A 134 12.68 7.08 -8.84
CA ALA A 134 13.33 5.84 -8.46
C ALA A 134 14.84 6.00 -8.54
N ALA A 135 15.55 5.33 -7.65
CA ALA A 135 17.01 5.31 -7.58
C ALA A 135 17.52 3.91 -7.28
N ALA A 136 18.72 3.59 -7.74
CA ALA A 136 19.36 2.32 -7.41
C ALA A 136 19.54 2.18 -5.90
N GLU A 137 19.25 0.99 -5.36
CA GLU A 137 19.43 0.62 -3.96
C GLU A 137 19.83 -0.86 -3.88
N GLY A 138 21.05 -1.13 -3.40
CA GLY A 138 21.59 -2.49 -3.37
C GLY A 138 21.71 -3.09 -4.78
N ASP A 139 21.17 -4.28 -4.96
CA ASP A 139 21.07 -4.98 -6.24
C ASP A 139 19.77 -4.64 -7.01
N GLY A 140 18.90 -3.83 -6.42
CA GLY A 140 17.63 -3.42 -6.98
C GLY A 140 17.47 -1.90 -7.02
N TYR A 141 16.31 -1.40 -6.61
CA TYR A 141 16.00 0.03 -6.59
C TYR A 141 14.94 0.37 -5.55
N LYS A 142 14.91 1.64 -5.18
CA LYS A 142 13.88 2.23 -4.31
C LYS A 142 13.06 3.25 -5.11
N MET A 143 11.75 3.14 -5.05
CA MET A 143 10.80 4.14 -5.52
C MET A 143 10.38 5.03 -4.36
N THR A 144 10.30 6.34 -4.61
CA THR A 144 9.82 7.34 -3.65
C THR A 144 8.74 8.15 -4.32
N ILE A 145 7.53 8.09 -3.78
CA ILE A 145 6.33 8.71 -4.34
C ILE A 145 5.72 9.63 -3.29
N GLN A 146 5.50 10.88 -3.66
CA GLN A 146 4.76 11.86 -2.87
C GLN A 146 3.37 12.01 -3.47
N ILE A 147 2.33 11.58 -2.77
CA ILE A 147 0.93 11.76 -3.20
C ILE A 147 0.53 13.24 -2.98
N LYS A 148 -0.33 13.79 -3.83
CA LYS A 148 -0.87 15.13 -3.67
C LYS A 148 -1.67 15.25 -2.39
N SER A 149 -1.72 16.46 -1.80
CA SER A 149 -2.60 16.74 -0.67
C SER A 149 -4.07 16.62 -1.09
N GLU A 150 -4.87 15.98 -0.25
CA GLU A 150 -6.31 15.79 -0.46
C GLU A 150 -7.09 16.02 0.83
N GLN A 151 -8.38 16.27 0.68
CA GLN A 151 -9.31 16.43 1.80
C GLN A 151 -10.30 15.28 1.85
N SER A 152 -10.70 14.95 3.07
CA SER A 152 -11.81 14.07 3.40
C SER A 152 -12.74 14.80 4.35
N SER A 153 -14.02 14.57 4.22
CA SER A 153 -15.01 15.18 5.11
C SER A 153 -16.11 14.19 5.48
N PHE A 154 -16.72 14.43 6.62
CA PHE A 154 -17.88 13.71 7.11
C PHE A 154 -18.87 14.74 7.69
N ASP A 155 -20.12 14.72 7.25
CA ASP A 155 -21.18 15.66 7.67
C ASP A 155 -22.20 15.05 8.65
N GLY A 156 -21.85 13.92 9.26
CA GLY A 156 -22.75 13.14 10.13
C GLY A 156 -23.53 12.05 9.38
N THR A 157 -23.50 12.07 8.05
CA THR A 157 -24.22 11.10 7.20
C THR A 157 -23.35 10.66 6.01
N ASN A 158 -22.76 11.62 5.29
CA ASN A 158 -22.00 11.38 4.08
C ASN A 158 -20.50 11.57 4.33
N THR A 159 -19.69 10.78 3.65
CA THR A 159 -18.23 10.91 3.68
C THR A 159 -17.72 11.23 2.28
N THR A 160 -16.91 12.29 2.14
CA THR A 160 -16.04 12.50 0.99
C THR A 160 -14.70 11.84 1.27
N LYS A 161 -14.22 11.00 0.36
CA LYS A 161 -12.99 10.22 0.56
C LYS A 161 -11.84 10.77 -0.28
N PRO A 162 -10.58 10.65 0.20
CA PRO A 162 -9.39 11.09 -0.53
C PRO A 162 -9.07 10.07 -1.63
N THR A 163 -9.44 10.36 -2.87
CA THR A 163 -9.43 9.41 -3.98
C THR A 163 -8.04 8.93 -4.37
N SER A 164 -7.04 9.83 -4.45
CA SER A 164 -5.66 9.46 -4.78
C SER A 164 -5.00 8.63 -3.67
N HIS A 165 -5.24 8.98 -2.40
CA HIS A 165 -4.72 8.19 -1.27
C HIS A 165 -5.30 6.77 -1.27
N LEU A 166 -6.60 6.62 -1.57
CA LEU A 166 -7.26 5.31 -1.64
C LEU A 166 -6.68 4.38 -2.72
N THR A 167 -5.95 4.91 -3.71
CA THR A 167 -5.29 4.07 -4.72
C THR A 167 -3.98 3.44 -4.25
N ALA A 168 -3.44 3.88 -3.12
CA ALA A 168 -2.14 3.42 -2.60
C ALA A 168 -2.19 2.88 -1.16
N MET A 169 -3.18 3.32 -0.36
CA MET A 169 -3.24 3.02 1.07
C MET A 169 -4.69 3.05 1.59
N ASP A 170 -4.86 2.83 2.90
CA ASP A 170 -6.13 2.95 3.60
C ASP A 170 -6.09 4.15 4.55
N PRO A 171 -6.50 5.35 4.09
CA PRO A 171 -6.61 6.52 4.94
C PRO A 171 -7.71 6.33 6.00
N LEU A 172 -7.66 7.13 7.06
CA LEU A 172 -8.63 7.07 8.14
C LEU A 172 -10.07 7.23 7.61
N ASP A 173 -10.93 6.26 7.89
CA ASP A 173 -12.36 6.36 7.56
C ASP A 173 -13.09 7.15 8.65
N LEU A 174 -13.40 8.41 8.37
CA LEU A 174 -14.05 9.32 9.32
C LEU A 174 -15.42 8.81 9.78
N ALA A 175 -16.14 8.05 8.95
CA ALA A 175 -17.44 7.48 9.30
C ALA A 175 -17.30 6.29 10.27
N SER A 176 -16.16 5.62 10.30
CA SER A 176 -15.90 4.48 11.18
C SER A 176 -15.46 4.88 12.59
N ILE A 177 -15.13 6.16 12.82
CA ILE A 177 -14.66 6.63 14.12
C ILE A 177 -15.82 6.61 15.11
N SER A 178 -15.68 5.82 16.17
CA SER A 178 -16.66 5.71 17.25
C SER A 178 -16.10 6.32 18.53
N ILE A 179 -16.89 7.19 19.16
CA ILE A 179 -16.54 7.80 20.45
C ILE A 179 -17.46 7.19 21.51
N PRO A 180 -16.94 6.55 22.56
CA PRO A 180 -17.77 6.01 23.63
C PRO A 180 -18.61 7.10 24.30
N GLY A 181 -19.94 6.89 24.32
CA GLY A 181 -20.89 7.86 24.89
C GLY A 181 -21.05 9.15 24.09
N GLY A 182 -20.58 9.17 22.84
CA GLY A 182 -20.64 10.34 21.97
C GLY A 182 -20.94 9.97 20.50
N SER A 183 -20.96 11.01 19.68
CA SER A 183 -21.09 10.90 18.24
C SER A 183 -20.31 12.02 17.55
N ILE A 184 -19.71 11.71 16.38
CA ILE A 184 -19.15 12.73 15.49
C ILE A 184 -20.29 13.26 14.64
N THR A 185 -20.42 14.58 14.58
CA THR A 185 -21.47 15.26 13.78
C THR A 185 -20.90 15.93 12.54
N ASN A 186 -19.61 16.26 12.57
CA ASN A 186 -18.87 16.78 11.42
C ASN A 186 -17.39 16.49 11.61
N ALA A 187 -16.68 16.21 10.54
CA ALA A 187 -15.22 16.14 10.53
C ALA A 187 -14.67 16.56 9.17
N GLU A 188 -13.56 17.27 9.20
CA GLU A 188 -12.77 17.61 8.03
C GLU A 188 -11.34 17.21 8.28
N MET A 189 -10.74 16.48 7.34
CA MET A 189 -9.37 15.99 7.44
C MET A 189 -8.62 16.34 6.16
N THR A 190 -7.46 16.95 6.30
CA THR A 190 -6.50 17.17 5.23
C THR A 190 -5.36 16.16 5.38
N TYR A 191 -5.15 15.35 4.36
CA TYR A 191 -3.97 14.54 4.19
C TYR A 191 -2.94 15.38 3.43
N THR A 192 -1.86 15.79 4.09
CA THR A 192 -0.94 16.80 3.55
C THR A 192 0.09 16.22 2.58
N GLY A 193 -0.23 15.09 1.99
CA GLY A 193 0.59 14.39 1.02
C GLY A 193 1.29 13.19 1.65
N ALA A 194 0.84 11.99 1.33
CA ALA A 194 1.49 10.79 1.81
C ALA A 194 2.81 10.52 1.08
N LEU A 195 3.82 10.08 1.83
CA LEU A 195 5.06 9.53 1.29
C LEU A 195 4.94 8.01 1.20
N CYS A 196 5.13 7.45 0.01
CA CYS A 196 5.21 6.02 -0.21
C CYS A 196 6.61 5.67 -0.73
N GLU A 197 7.32 4.81 -0.02
CA GLU A 197 8.63 4.30 -0.40
C GLU A 197 8.53 2.79 -0.59
N ALA A 198 8.97 2.30 -1.74
CA ALA A 198 8.94 0.88 -2.09
C ALA A 198 10.32 0.42 -2.54
N THR A 199 10.93 -0.52 -1.80
CA THR A 199 12.21 -1.13 -2.16
C THR A 199 11.98 -2.45 -2.87
N VAL A 200 12.61 -2.61 -4.02
CA VAL A 200 12.51 -3.77 -4.91
C VAL A 200 13.91 -4.37 -5.05
N ASP A 201 14.02 -5.69 -4.87
CA ASP A 201 15.28 -6.43 -5.02
C ASP A 201 15.67 -6.65 -6.49
N GLY A 202 16.87 -7.19 -6.73
CA GLY A 202 17.36 -7.52 -8.08
C GLY A 202 16.54 -8.55 -8.83
N SER A 203 15.70 -9.33 -8.14
CA SER A 203 14.74 -10.27 -8.71
C SER A 203 13.39 -9.63 -9.09
N GLY A 204 13.18 -8.37 -8.72
CA GLY A 204 11.95 -7.63 -8.97
C GLY A 204 10.87 -7.81 -7.90
N ASN A 205 11.20 -8.39 -6.74
CA ASN A 205 10.27 -8.55 -5.64
C ASN A 205 10.26 -7.30 -4.75
N LEU A 206 9.08 -6.90 -4.28
CA LEU A 206 8.93 -5.87 -3.26
C LEU A 206 9.38 -6.41 -1.90
N THR A 207 10.46 -5.88 -1.34
CA THR A 207 11.03 -6.32 -0.05
C THR A 207 10.68 -5.42 1.10
N LYS A 208 10.37 -4.14 0.83
CA LYS A 208 9.94 -3.17 1.84
C LYS A 208 8.96 -2.17 1.23
N LEU A 209 7.91 -1.88 1.98
CA LEU A 209 6.97 -0.78 1.72
C LEU A 209 6.86 0.07 2.98
N HIS A 210 7.12 1.36 2.85
CA HIS A 210 6.94 2.34 3.92
C HIS A 210 5.96 3.40 3.46
N ILE A 211 4.93 3.65 4.24
CA ILE A 211 3.91 4.66 3.98
C ILE A 211 3.80 5.57 5.19
N ASN A 212 4.12 6.84 5.00
CA ASN A 212 3.91 7.87 6.00
C ASN A 212 2.81 8.82 5.52
N LEU A 213 1.72 8.91 6.29
CA LEU A 213 0.54 9.70 5.97
C LEU A 213 0.34 10.79 7.02
N PRO A 214 0.89 12.00 6.82
CA PRO A 214 0.63 13.13 7.67
C PRO A 214 -0.79 13.66 7.45
N LEU A 215 -1.45 14.03 8.55
CA LEU A 215 -2.82 14.50 8.53
C LEU A 215 -3.04 15.63 9.55
N GLU A 216 -3.96 16.52 9.23
CA GLU A 216 -4.49 17.53 10.14
C GLU A 216 -5.97 17.77 9.85
N GLY A 217 -6.72 18.17 10.85
CA GLY A 217 -8.14 18.39 10.63
C GLY A 217 -8.88 18.89 11.86
N THR A 218 -10.19 18.98 11.70
CA THR A 218 -11.11 19.37 12.75
C THR A 218 -12.26 18.37 12.84
N GLY A 219 -12.75 18.16 14.04
CA GLY A 219 -13.93 17.36 14.29
C GLY A 219 -14.87 18.03 15.26
N THR A 220 -16.17 17.95 14.99
CA THR A 220 -17.22 18.36 15.92
C THR A 220 -18.03 17.14 16.31
N GLY A 221 -18.29 17.01 17.59
CA GLY A 221 -19.04 15.88 18.12
C GLY A 221 -19.84 16.25 19.35
N LYS A 222 -20.63 15.28 19.81
CA LYS A 222 -21.38 15.38 21.07
C LYS A 222 -20.86 14.30 22.01
N ILE A 223 -20.57 14.69 23.25
CA ILE A 223 -20.28 13.76 24.35
C ILE A 223 -21.28 14.09 25.46
N ALA A 224 -22.16 13.13 25.79
CA ALA A 224 -23.32 13.37 26.66
C ALA A 224 -24.17 14.56 26.16
N ALA A 225 -24.29 15.64 26.93
CA ALA A 225 -25.06 16.82 26.56
C ALA A 225 -24.22 17.98 25.96
N PHE A 226 -22.91 17.77 25.78
CA PHE A 226 -21.99 18.83 25.36
C PHE A 226 -21.57 18.65 23.91
N SER A 227 -21.59 19.74 23.14
CA SER A 227 -20.95 19.82 21.84
C SER A 227 -19.49 20.23 22.01
N LEU A 228 -18.60 19.55 21.31
CA LEU A 228 -17.16 19.73 21.38
C LEU A 228 -16.60 19.86 19.97
N THR A 229 -15.76 20.85 19.72
CA THR A 229 -14.96 20.96 18.51
C THR A 229 -13.50 20.76 18.87
N VAL A 230 -12.81 19.92 18.10
CA VAL A 230 -11.40 19.58 18.30
C VAL A 230 -10.62 19.80 17.03
N GLY A 231 -9.40 20.35 17.16
CA GLY A 231 -8.38 20.31 16.12
C GLY A 231 -7.47 19.09 16.34
N LEU A 232 -7.13 18.41 15.28
CA LEU A 232 -6.30 17.21 15.30
C LEU A 232 -5.10 17.39 14.36
N LYS A 233 -3.96 16.84 14.75
CA LYS A 233 -2.77 16.77 13.90
C LYS A 233 -1.97 15.52 14.23
N GLY A 234 -1.35 14.93 13.21
CA GLY A 234 -0.50 13.77 13.42
C GLY A 234 -0.08 13.09 12.14
N ASN A 235 0.28 11.83 12.28
CA ASN A 235 0.62 10.97 11.14
C ASN A 235 0.26 9.51 11.43
N MET A 236 0.02 8.77 10.37
CA MET A 236 0.03 7.31 10.35
C MET A 236 1.30 6.88 9.64
N ASP A 237 2.01 5.93 10.21
CA ASP A 237 3.29 5.43 9.71
C ASP A 237 3.24 3.90 9.65
N ASP A 238 3.26 3.36 8.45
CA ASP A 238 3.15 1.93 8.18
C ASP A 238 4.41 1.42 7.49
N VAL A 239 5.04 0.43 8.07
CA VAL A 239 6.19 -0.27 7.49
C VAL A 239 5.83 -1.73 7.28
N PHE A 240 6.01 -2.22 6.07
CA PHE A 240 5.88 -3.63 5.71
C PHE A 240 7.23 -4.14 5.24
N GLU A 241 7.66 -5.27 5.77
CA GLU A 241 8.86 -5.98 5.33
C GLU A 241 8.47 -7.38 4.85
N MET A 242 8.92 -7.76 3.65
CA MET A 242 8.57 -9.00 3.00
C MET A 242 9.78 -9.92 2.86
N THR A 243 9.55 -11.23 3.12
CA THR A 243 10.52 -12.31 2.90
C THR A 243 9.84 -13.43 2.11
N TYR A 244 10.44 -13.81 0.96
CA TYR A 244 9.95 -14.82 0.02
C TYR A 244 10.58 -16.18 0.23
#